data_ef63f8373d5713e5bfb9f1659812b376
#
_entry.id   ef63f8373d5713e5bfb9f1659812b376
#
_cell.length_a   1.000
_cell.length_b   1.000
_cell.length_c   1.000
_cell.angle_alpha   90.00
_cell.angle_beta   90.00
_cell.angle_gamma   90.00
#
_symmetry.space_group_name_H-M   'P 1'
#
loop_
_entity.id
_entity.type
_entity.pdbx_description
1 polymer ?
#
loop_
_entity_poly.entity_id
_entity_poly.type
_entity_poly.pdbx_seq_one_letter_code
_entity_poly.pdbx_strand_id
1 'polypeptide(L)'
;MITNYSKKDLINFEEEVAEIFNSGKIKAPVHLYFGNEIQIIELFQEINENDWIFCSWRSHYQALLKGVPRNRILQNILDGKSIAQCFPDYKFYSSAIVGGIVPIALGAAKSLKIKNDPARVWCFIGDMTSEIGVSNSAIKYARNHNLPITFVVEDNSVSVCTDTRETWGLNKLTWQGVNDEYVRFYSYESKYPHAGAGIRVQF
;
A
#
# COMPACT_ATOMS: atom_id res chain seq x y z
N MET A 1 1.12 2.96 -19.18
CA MET A 1 1.50 4.38 -18.96
C MET A 1 1.16 4.72 -17.54
N ILE A 2 2.17 4.97 -16.70
CA ILE A 2 1.97 5.44 -15.33
C ILE A 2 1.33 6.82 -15.45
N THR A 3 0.21 7.04 -14.77
CA THR A 3 -0.61 8.25 -14.92
C THR A 3 -0.01 9.41 -14.15
N ASN A 4 -0.03 10.61 -14.74
CA ASN A 4 0.43 11.85 -14.09
C ASN A 4 -0.68 12.40 -13.16
N TYR A 5 -0.98 11.68 -12.07
CA TYR A 5 -1.82 12.25 -11.01
C TYR A 5 -1.00 13.24 -10.20
N SER A 6 -1.56 14.44 -10.01
CA SER A 6 -1.00 15.42 -9.07
C SER A 6 -1.40 15.08 -7.63
N LYS A 7 -0.71 15.69 -6.66
CA LYS A 7 -1.11 15.63 -5.24
C LYS A 7 -2.59 15.96 -5.06
N LYS A 8 -3.09 16.99 -5.73
CA LYS A 8 -4.48 17.41 -5.65
C LYS A 8 -5.45 16.36 -6.18
N ASP A 9 -5.10 15.68 -7.25
CA ASP A 9 -5.95 14.64 -7.84
C ASP A 9 -6.10 13.45 -6.90
N LEU A 10 -5.02 13.03 -6.23
CA LEU A 10 -5.05 11.96 -5.24
C LEU A 10 -5.93 12.34 -4.04
N ILE A 11 -5.73 13.54 -3.49
CA ILE A 11 -6.55 14.05 -2.38
C ILE A 11 -8.02 14.13 -2.77
N ASN A 12 -8.34 14.71 -3.93
CA ASN A 12 -9.72 14.82 -4.40
C ASN A 12 -10.40 13.45 -4.54
N PHE A 13 -9.65 12.42 -4.94
CA PHE A 13 -10.20 11.06 -5.03
C PHE A 13 -10.60 10.52 -3.65
N GLU A 14 -9.74 10.64 -2.65
CA GLU A 14 -10.07 10.17 -1.30
C GLU A 14 -11.15 10.99 -0.63
N GLU A 15 -11.21 12.31 -0.88
CA GLU A 15 -12.29 13.17 -0.39
C GLU A 15 -13.64 12.76 -0.99
N GLU A 16 -13.70 12.45 -2.28
CA GLU A 16 -14.91 11.92 -2.91
C GLU A 16 -15.31 10.57 -2.30
N VAL A 17 -14.37 9.65 -2.10
CA VAL A 17 -14.66 8.37 -1.43
C VAL A 17 -15.17 8.60 0.00
N ALA A 18 -14.60 9.56 0.73
CA ALA A 18 -15.04 9.94 2.07
C ALA A 18 -16.50 10.47 2.07
N GLU A 19 -16.85 11.33 1.12
CA GLU A 19 -18.22 11.84 0.98
C GLU A 19 -19.23 10.72 0.67
N ILE A 20 -18.88 9.82 -0.24
CA ILE A 20 -19.72 8.66 -0.59
C ILE A 20 -19.88 7.73 0.62
N PHE A 21 -18.80 7.48 1.36
CA PHE A 21 -18.84 6.67 2.58
C PHE A 21 -19.75 7.31 3.65
N ASN A 22 -19.58 8.61 3.90
CA ASN A 22 -20.39 9.35 4.87
C ASN A 22 -21.88 9.42 4.48
N SER A 23 -22.22 9.29 3.19
CA SER A 23 -23.60 9.19 2.72
C SER A 23 -24.24 7.80 2.93
N GLY A 24 -23.49 6.82 3.47
CA GLY A 24 -23.96 5.45 3.72
C GLY A 24 -24.07 4.57 2.48
N LYS A 25 -23.52 5.00 1.34
CA LYS A 25 -23.56 4.22 0.09
C LYS A 25 -22.54 3.08 0.05
N ILE A 26 -21.45 3.19 0.81
CA ILE A 26 -20.43 2.15 0.93
C ILE A 26 -20.67 1.39 2.23
N LYS A 27 -21.16 0.13 2.13
CA LYS A 27 -21.47 -0.72 3.29
C LYS A 27 -20.34 -1.69 3.63
N ALA A 28 -19.10 -1.18 3.60
CA ALA A 28 -17.90 -1.97 3.87
C ALA A 28 -16.80 -1.04 4.42
N PRO A 29 -15.78 -1.59 5.07
CA PRO A 29 -14.65 -0.79 5.53
C PRO A 29 -13.92 -0.11 4.37
N VAL A 30 -13.57 1.17 4.57
CA VAL A 30 -12.66 1.93 3.71
C VAL A 30 -11.49 2.43 4.54
N HIS A 31 -10.31 2.48 3.95
CA HIS A 31 -9.09 2.98 4.58
C HIS A 31 -8.48 4.04 3.68
N LEU A 32 -8.74 5.29 4.01
CA LEU A 32 -8.37 6.43 3.18
C LEU A 32 -6.92 6.84 3.42
N TYR A 33 -6.27 7.32 2.37
CA TYR A 33 -4.97 7.97 2.43
C TYR A 33 -5.11 9.46 2.66
N PHE A 34 -4.10 10.05 3.28
CA PHE A 34 -3.82 11.49 3.29
C PHE A 34 -2.44 11.72 3.89
N GLY A 35 -1.71 12.68 3.32
CA GLY A 35 -0.44 13.15 3.88
C GLY A 35 0.83 12.55 3.27
N ASN A 36 0.70 11.48 2.48
CA ASN A 36 1.83 10.81 1.82
C ASN A 36 1.86 10.99 0.28
N GLU A 37 1.08 11.91 -0.26
CA GLU A 37 0.89 12.07 -1.71
C GLU A 37 2.20 12.34 -2.44
N ILE A 38 3.07 13.17 -1.86
CA ILE A 38 4.35 13.54 -2.49
C ILE A 38 5.27 12.33 -2.52
N GLN A 39 5.44 11.66 -1.38
CA GLN A 39 6.32 10.50 -1.23
C GLN A 39 5.93 9.37 -2.20
N ILE A 40 4.62 9.10 -2.30
CA ILE A 40 4.14 8.02 -3.18
C ILE A 40 4.25 8.40 -4.67
N ILE A 41 4.02 9.66 -5.04
CA ILE A 41 4.21 10.13 -6.42
C ILE A 41 5.69 10.01 -6.82
N GLU A 42 6.61 10.40 -5.95
CA GLU A 42 8.06 10.28 -6.19
C GLU A 42 8.48 8.82 -6.36
N LEU A 43 8.00 7.91 -5.49
CA LEU A 43 8.26 6.48 -5.63
C LEU A 43 7.75 5.90 -6.95
N PHE A 44 6.58 6.35 -7.40
CA PHE A 44 5.99 5.87 -8.65
C PHE A 44 6.75 6.33 -9.90
N GLN A 45 7.67 7.29 -9.79
CA GLN A 45 8.60 7.64 -10.87
C GLN A 45 9.68 6.57 -11.10
N GLU A 46 9.96 5.74 -10.08
CA GLU A 46 10.90 4.61 -10.17
C GLU A 46 10.22 3.32 -10.68
N ILE A 47 8.88 3.25 -10.63
CA ILE A 47 8.10 2.05 -10.95
C ILE A 47 7.80 2.00 -12.44
N ASN A 48 8.09 0.87 -13.06
CA ASN A 48 7.81 0.66 -14.49
C ASN A 48 6.39 0.11 -14.72
N GLU A 49 5.88 0.31 -15.93
CA GLU A 49 4.56 -0.19 -16.32
C GLU A 49 4.43 -1.71 -16.13
N ASN A 50 5.51 -2.44 -16.36
CA ASN A 50 5.55 -3.90 -16.24
C ASN A 50 5.75 -4.42 -14.83
N ASP A 51 6.04 -3.56 -13.86
CA ASP A 51 6.25 -3.97 -12.47
C ASP A 51 4.95 -4.38 -11.78
N TRP A 52 5.06 -5.26 -10.83
CA TRP A 52 3.96 -5.73 -10.01
C TRP A 52 3.83 -4.90 -8.73
N ILE A 53 2.61 -4.50 -8.40
CA ILE A 53 2.29 -3.79 -7.17
C ILE A 53 1.48 -4.68 -6.25
N PHE A 54 1.97 -4.84 -5.03
CA PHE A 54 1.30 -5.52 -3.94
C PHE A 54 1.15 -4.58 -2.76
N CYS A 55 -0.07 -4.45 -2.21
CA CYS A 55 -0.37 -3.50 -1.15
C CYS A 55 -1.09 -4.16 0.02
N SER A 56 -0.99 -3.54 1.18
CA SER A 56 -1.95 -3.71 2.26
C SER A 56 -3.32 -3.14 1.86
N TRP A 57 -4.27 -3.12 2.77
CA TRP A 57 -5.66 -2.68 2.53
C TRP A 57 -5.81 -1.20 2.14
N ARG A 58 -4.90 -0.31 2.52
CA ARG A 58 -4.87 1.08 2.06
C ARG A 58 -4.09 1.11 0.75
N SER A 59 -4.79 1.27 -0.38
CA SER A 59 -4.17 1.01 -1.68
C SER A 59 -4.72 1.82 -2.85
N HIS A 60 -5.59 2.81 -2.57
CA HIS A 60 -6.23 3.58 -3.64
C HIS A 60 -5.22 4.42 -4.43
N TYR A 61 -4.27 5.09 -3.75
CA TYR A 61 -3.25 5.89 -4.44
C TYR A 61 -2.38 5.04 -5.34
N GLN A 62 -1.94 3.87 -4.85
CA GLN A 62 -1.11 2.96 -5.66
C GLN A 62 -1.88 2.46 -6.90
N ALA A 63 -3.17 2.16 -6.77
CA ALA A 63 -3.99 1.74 -7.90
C ALA A 63 -4.15 2.84 -8.95
N LEU A 64 -4.42 4.09 -8.51
CA LEU A 64 -4.52 5.25 -9.40
C LEU A 64 -3.20 5.49 -10.14
N LEU A 65 -2.08 5.56 -9.41
CA LEU A 65 -0.76 5.81 -9.96
C LEU A 65 -0.30 4.67 -10.87
N LYS A 66 -0.72 3.44 -10.62
CA LYS A 66 -0.46 2.29 -11.50
C LYS A 66 -1.25 2.35 -12.82
N GLY A 67 -2.18 3.26 -12.94
CA GLY A 67 -2.96 3.48 -14.16
C GLY A 67 -4.28 2.73 -14.20
N VAL A 68 -4.72 2.16 -13.08
CA VAL A 68 -6.08 1.60 -13.02
C VAL A 68 -7.10 2.73 -13.22
N PRO A 69 -8.05 2.61 -14.15
CA PRO A 69 -9.05 3.63 -14.38
C PRO A 69 -9.81 3.98 -13.11
N ARG A 70 -9.91 5.26 -12.80
CA ARG A 70 -10.53 5.81 -11.60
C ARG A 70 -11.94 5.24 -11.34
N ASN A 71 -12.74 5.09 -12.39
CA ASN A 71 -14.08 4.53 -12.30
C ASN A 71 -14.09 3.04 -11.90
N ARG A 72 -13.09 2.25 -12.31
CA ARG A 72 -12.96 0.85 -11.87
C ARG A 72 -12.61 0.75 -10.39
N ILE A 73 -11.73 1.62 -9.90
CA ILE A 73 -11.38 1.67 -8.47
C ILE A 73 -12.61 2.08 -7.65
N LEU A 74 -13.30 3.14 -8.07
CA LEU A 74 -14.50 3.62 -7.39
C LEU A 74 -15.62 2.56 -7.39
N GLN A 75 -15.82 1.85 -8.50
CA GLN A 75 -16.80 0.76 -8.55
C GLN A 75 -16.47 -0.36 -7.57
N ASN A 76 -15.20 -0.79 -7.49
CA ASN A 76 -14.78 -1.78 -6.51
C ASN A 76 -15.02 -1.30 -5.07
N ILE A 77 -14.80 -0.02 -4.79
CA ILE A 77 -15.07 0.56 -3.47
C ILE A 77 -16.57 0.52 -3.15
N LEU A 78 -17.42 0.89 -4.09
CA LEU A 78 -18.88 0.82 -3.98
C LEU A 78 -19.37 -0.62 -3.79
N ASP A 79 -18.72 -1.58 -4.42
CA ASP A 79 -18.98 -3.03 -4.29
C ASP A 79 -18.43 -3.61 -2.97
N GLY A 80 -17.90 -2.79 -2.06
CA GLY A 80 -17.35 -3.21 -0.77
C GLY A 80 -15.98 -3.85 -0.82
N LYS A 81 -15.24 -3.69 -1.91
CA LYS A 81 -13.92 -4.32 -2.14
C LYS A 81 -12.75 -3.36 -1.95
N SER A 82 -12.95 -2.22 -1.26
CA SER A 82 -11.92 -1.21 -1.02
C SER A 82 -10.62 -1.81 -0.45
N ILE A 83 -10.75 -2.72 0.51
CA ILE A 83 -9.61 -3.30 1.25
C ILE A 83 -8.93 -4.50 0.55
N ALA A 84 -9.50 -4.96 -0.56
CA ALA A 84 -9.00 -6.12 -1.31
C ALA A 84 -9.14 -5.88 -2.83
N GLN A 85 -8.46 -4.88 -3.33
CA GLN A 85 -8.44 -4.50 -4.74
C GLN A 85 -7.62 -5.51 -5.55
N CYS A 86 -8.16 -5.97 -6.67
CA CYS A 86 -7.48 -6.90 -7.55
C CYS A 86 -7.67 -6.47 -9.01
N PHE A 87 -6.59 -6.03 -9.64
CA PHE A 87 -6.56 -5.60 -11.03
C PHE A 87 -5.41 -6.30 -11.77
N PRO A 88 -5.56 -7.59 -12.16
CA PRO A 88 -4.49 -8.36 -12.79
C PRO A 88 -3.95 -7.75 -14.07
N ASP A 89 -4.83 -7.10 -14.86
CA ASP A 89 -4.47 -6.42 -16.10
C ASP A 89 -3.47 -5.28 -15.87
N TYR A 90 -3.46 -4.74 -14.64
CA TYR A 90 -2.54 -3.68 -14.20
C TYR A 90 -1.44 -4.23 -13.29
N LYS A 91 -1.35 -5.54 -13.11
CA LYS A 91 -0.37 -6.18 -12.20
C LYS A 91 -0.47 -5.64 -10.78
N PHE A 92 -1.69 -5.47 -10.29
CA PHE A 92 -2.00 -4.82 -9.02
C PHE A 92 -2.85 -5.72 -8.11
N TYR A 93 -2.41 -5.89 -6.86
CA TYR A 93 -3.11 -6.65 -5.82
C TYR A 93 -3.02 -5.98 -4.47
N SER A 94 -4.13 -5.97 -3.70
CA SER A 94 -4.11 -5.63 -2.29
C SER A 94 -4.75 -6.71 -1.42
N SER A 95 -4.38 -6.73 -0.14
CA SER A 95 -4.87 -7.72 0.83
C SER A 95 -5.22 -7.05 2.15
N ALA A 96 -6.36 -7.47 2.72
CA ALA A 96 -6.80 -7.05 4.04
C ALA A 96 -6.11 -7.82 5.19
N ILE A 97 -5.33 -8.86 4.88
CA ILE A 97 -4.66 -9.69 5.87
C ILE A 97 -3.32 -9.06 6.23
N VAL A 98 -3.13 -8.72 7.51
CA VAL A 98 -1.85 -8.16 8.01
C VAL A 98 -0.71 -9.11 7.70
N GLY A 99 0.30 -8.62 6.97
CA GLY A 99 1.45 -9.40 6.55
C GLY A 99 1.18 -10.43 5.45
N GLY A 100 -0.08 -10.73 5.13
CA GLY A 100 -0.43 -11.74 4.13
C GLY A 100 0.07 -11.43 2.72
N ILE A 101 0.15 -10.16 2.36
CA ILE A 101 0.65 -9.74 1.04
C ILE A 101 2.16 -9.97 0.87
N VAL A 102 2.91 -9.98 1.96
CA VAL A 102 4.39 -10.05 1.96
C VAL A 102 4.92 -11.34 1.32
N PRO A 103 4.52 -12.55 1.76
CA PRO A 103 4.98 -13.79 1.13
C PRO A 103 4.44 -13.97 -0.30
N ILE A 104 3.27 -13.40 -0.62
CA ILE A 104 2.72 -13.43 -1.99
C ILE A 104 3.62 -12.61 -2.92
N ALA A 105 3.98 -11.38 -2.52
CA ALA A 105 4.88 -10.51 -3.26
C ALA A 105 6.28 -11.15 -3.43
N LEU A 106 6.80 -11.78 -2.37
CA LEU A 106 8.07 -12.49 -2.40
C LEU A 106 8.04 -13.67 -3.40
N GLY A 107 6.95 -14.42 -3.42
CA GLY A 107 6.75 -15.52 -4.38
C GLY A 107 6.69 -15.02 -5.82
N ALA A 108 6.00 -13.90 -6.08
CA ALA A 108 5.97 -13.24 -7.38
C ALA A 108 7.37 -12.82 -7.84
N ALA A 109 8.16 -12.18 -6.96
CA ALA A 109 9.53 -11.78 -7.26
C ALA A 109 10.44 -13.00 -7.57
N LYS A 110 10.27 -14.07 -6.82
CA LYS A 110 11.00 -15.32 -7.11
C LYS A 110 10.63 -15.90 -8.48
N SER A 111 9.36 -15.85 -8.85
CA SER A 111 8.90 -16.27 -10.17
C SER A 111 9.51 -15.43 -11.29
N LEU A 112 9.53 -14.09 -11.15
CA LEU A 112 10.18 -13.19 -12.11
C LEU A 112 11.65 -13.56 -12.31
N LYS A 113 12.39 -13.77 -11.21
CA LYS A 113 13.80 -14.19 -11.26
C LYS A 113 14.00 -15.51 -12.00
N ILE A 114 13.19 -16.52 -11.70
CA ILE A 114 13.29 -17.84 -12.36
C ILE A 114 13.02 -17.74 -13.87
N LYS A 115 12.11 -16.86 -14.27
CA LYS A 115 11.74 -16.63 -15.67
C LYS A 115 12.68 -15.68 -16.40
N ASN A 116 13.67 -15.10 -15.72
CA ASN A 116 14.49 -13.99 -16.23
C ASN A 116 13.66 -12.82 -16.75
N ASP A 117 12.51 -12.55 -16.11
CA ASP A 117 11.65 -11.40 -16.43
C ASP A 117 12.27 -10.12 -15.85
N PRO A 118 12.45 -9.04 -16.63
CA PRO A 118 13.07 -7.81 -16.15
C PRO A 118 12.19 -6.98 -15.22
N ALA A 119 10.91 -7.33 -15.06
CA ALA A 119 10.01 -6.63 -14.16
C ALA A 119 10.42 -6.78 -12.68
N ARG A 120 10.00 -5.83 -11.86
CA ARG A 120 10.20 -5.84 -10.41
C ARG A 120 8.87 -5.99 -9.67
N VAL A 121 8.97 -6.27 -8.40
CA VAL A 121 7.85 -6.27 -7.45
C VAL A 121 8.01 -5.14 -6.47
N TRP A 122 6.95 -4.39 -6.22
CA TRP A 122 6.86 -3.36 -5.19
C TRP A 122 5.79 -3.77 -4.18
N CYS A 123 6.20 -3.93 -2.92
CA CYS A 123 5.33 -4.40 -1.84
C CYS A 123 5.15 -3.31 -0.79
N PHE A 124 3.98 -2.66 -0.79
CA PHE A 124 3.65 -1.57 0.15
C PHE A 124 3.03 -2.14 1.42
N ILE A 125 3.65 -1.86 2.56
CA ILE A 125 3.27 -2.36 3.88
C ILE A 125 3.31 -1.24 4.91
N GLY A 126 2.43 -1.30 5.92
CA GLY A 126 2.49 -0.37 7.04
C GLY A 126 3.63 -0.68 8.01
N ASP A 127 3.94 0.28 8.83
CA ASP A 127 4.96 0.26 9.88
C ASP A 127 4.86 -0.94 10.82
N MET A 128 3.69 -1.22 11.39
CA MET A 128 3.47 -2.39 12.24
C MET A 128 3.74 -3.70 11.49
N THR A 129 3.31 -3.78 10.23
CA THR A 129 3.56 -4.97 9.39
C THR A 129 5.04 -5.16 9.11
N SER A 130 5.82 -4.09 9.01
CA SER A 130 7.26 -4.18 8.77
C SER A 130 8.03 -4.84 9.92
N GLU A 131 7.52 -4.76 11.15
CA GLU A 131 8.17 -5.30 12.34
C GLU A 131 7.87 -6.79 12.58
N ILE A 132 6.81 -7.35 11.98
CA ILE A 132 6.47 -8.77 12.22
C ILE A 132 7.48 -9.74 11.57
N GLY A 133 7.56 -10.95 12.13
CA GLY A 133 8.54 -11.96 11.71
C GLY A 133 8.49 -12.32 10.23
N VAL A 134 7.28 -12.38 9.62
CA VAL A 134 7.13 -12.72 8.19
C VAL A 134 7.77 -11.65 7.29
N SER A 135 7.64 -10.37 7.63
CA SER A 135 8.25 -9.27 6.86
C SER A 135 9.76 -9.29 6.96
N ASN A 136 10.29 -9.44 8.18
CA ASN A 136 11.74 -9.52 8.40
C ASN A 136 12.36 -10.74 7.69
N SER A 137 11.69 -11.89 7.74
CA SER A 137 12.14 -13.10 7.03
C SER A 137 12.10 -12.93 5.52
N ALA A 138 11.04 -12.29 4.99
CA ALA A 138 10.91 -12.04 3.56
C ALA A 138 11.98 -11.08 3.03
N ILE A 139 12.23 -9.97 3.73
CA ILE A 139 13.27 -9.00 3.36
C ILE A 139 14.64 -9.66 3.39
N LYS A 140 14.95 -10.41 4.45
CA LYS A 140 16.21 -11.17 4.55
C LYS A 140 16.37 -12.17 3.39
N TYR A 141 15.30 -12.91 3.09
CA TYR A 141 15.31 -13.87 1.97
C TYR A 141 15.51 -13.18 0.63
N ALA A 142 14.80 -12.08 0.40
CA ALA A 142 14.91 -11.30 -0.83
C ALA A 142 16.34 -10.80 -1.06
N ARG A 143 16.98 -10.23 -0.02
CA ARG A 143 18.38 -9.79 -0.06
C ARG A 143 19.35 -10.93 -0.38
N ASN A 144 19.27 -12.03 0.37
CA ASN A 144 20.18 -13.14 0.23
C ASN A 144 20.07 -13.88 -1.12
N HIS A 145 18.89 -13.78 -1.73
CA HIS A 145 18.63 -14.40 -3.04
C HIS A 145 18.60 -13.40 -4.20
N ASN A 146 18.95 -12.13 -3.97
CA ASN A 146 18.94 -11.08 -4.99
C ASN A 146 17.62 -11.08 -5.80
N LEU A 147 16.47 -11.08 -5.10
CA LEU A 147 15.17 -11.07 -5.76
C LEU A 147 14.80 -9.66 -6.22
N PRO A 148 14.12 -9.49 -7.38
CA PRO A 148 13.71 -8.20 -7.89
C PRO A 148 12.47 -7.67 -7.14
N ILE A 149 12.63 -7.35 -5.86
CA ILE A 149 11.56 -6.83 -5.00
C ILE A 149 12.05 -5.68 -4.13
N THR A 150 11.19 -4.67 -3.99
CA THR A 150 11.36 -3.58 -3.04
C THR A 150 10.16 -3.54 -2.10
N PHE A 151 10.41 -3.58 -0.79
CA PHE A 151 9.40 -3.37 0.25
C PHE A 151 9.34 -1.89 0.58
N VAL A 152 8.17 -1.29 0.48
CA VAL A 152 7.94 0.12 0.84
C VAL A 152 7.23 0.16 2.17
N VAL A 153 7.90 0.70 3.18
CA VAL A 153 7.35 0.86 4.53
C VAL A 153 6.74 2.25 4.67
N GLU A 154 5.44 2.27 4.84
CA GLU A 154 4.61 3.47 4.98
C GLU A 154 4.30 3.66 6.47
N ASP A 155 5.07 4.53 7.14
CA ASP A 155 4.99 4.74 8.60
C ASP A 155 4.04 5.90 8.93
N ASN A 156 2.87 5.57 9.46
CA ASN A 156 1.95 6.53 10.06
C ASN A 156 1.89 6.42 11.59
N SER A 157 2.85 5.73 12.19
CA SER A 157 3.05 5.49 13.62
C SER A 157 2.00 4.61 14.30
N VAL A 158 0.96 4.16 13.59
CA VAL A 158 -0.13 3.38 14.19
C VAL A 158 -0.57 2.21 13.32
N SER A 159 -0.98 1.13 13.98
CA SER A 159 -1.75 0.06 13.37
C SER A 159 -3.13 0.01 14.01
N VAL A 160 -4.17 0.21 13.21
CA VAL A 160 -5.53 0.43 13.71
C VAL A 160 -5.55 1.67 14.64
N CYS A 161 -5.62 1.47 15.94
CA CYS A 161 -5.58 2.51 16.98
C CYS A 161 -4.40 2.33 17.93
N THR A 162 -3.45 1.44 17.60
CA THR A 162 -2.36 1.03 18.47
C THR A 162 -1.04 1.62 17.97
N ASP A 163 -0.31 2.29 18.85
CA ASP A 163 1.01 2.83 18.53
C ASP A 163 1.99 1.70 18.23
N THR A 164 2.66 1.81 17.10
CA THR A 164 3.58 0.77 16.63
C THR A 164 4.83 0.69 17.48
N ARG A 165 5.39 1.82 17.89
CA ARG A 165 6.63 1.87 18.66
C ARG A 165 6.40 1.40 20.08
N GLU A 166 5.29 1.80 20.69
CA GLU A 166 4.91 1.35 22.04
C GLU A 166 4.67 -0.17 22.05
N THR A 167 3.95 -0.69 21.05
CA THR A 167 3.66 -2.12 20.92
C THR A 167 4.92 -2.99 20.89
N TRP A 168 5.92 -2.54 20.14
CA TRP A 168 7.17 -3.28 19.98
C TRP A 168 8.26 -2.89 20.97
N GLY A 169 8.02 -1.90 21.85
CA GLY A 169 9.01 -1.38 22.79
C GLY A 169 10.22 -0.75 22.07
N LEU A 170 10.01 -0.08 20.94
CA LEU A 170 11.08 0.45 20.10
C LEU A 170 11.06 1.98 20.08
N ASN A 171 12.24 2.59 20.24
CA ASN A 171 12.41 4.01 19.98
C ASN A 171 12.52 4.31 18.47
N LYS A 172 13.02 3.33 17.71
CA LYS A 172 13.21 3.42 16.27
C LYS A 172 12.82 2.09 15.63
N LEU A 173 12.01 2.14 14.58
CA LEU A 173 11.60 0.95 13.84
C LEU A 173 12.81 0.33 13.13
N THR A 174 12.76 -1.00 12.94
CA THR A 174 13.84 -1.79 12.31
C THR A 174 14.29 -1.21 10.97
N TRP A 175 13.35 -0.76 10.16
CA TRP A 175 13.61 -0.26 8.82
C TRP A 175 13.62 1.26 8.72
N GLN A 176 13.45 1.98 9.80
CA GLN A 176 13.39 3.45 9.80
C GLN A 176 14.67 4.09 9.26
N GLY A 177 14.53 4.85 8.20
CA GLY A 177 15.61 5.54 7.51
C GLY A 177 16.41 4.65 6.55
N VAL A 178 16.01 3.38 6.37
CA VAL A 178 16.57 2.52 5.32
C VAL A 178 15.99 2.95 3.98
N ASN A 179 16.88 3.18 3.02
CA ASN A 179 16.49 3.57 1.65
C ASN A 179 17.47 2.94 0.67
N ASP A 180 17.27 1.67 0.35
CA ASP A 180 18.12 0.88 -0.53
C ASP A 180 17.30 0.14 -1.60
N GLU A 181 17.90 -0.78 -2.33
CA GLU A 181 17.22 -1.55 -3.37
C GLU A 181 16.06 -2.39 -2.84
N TYR A 182 16.13 -2.88 -1.59
CA TYR A 182 15.16 -3.81 -1.01
C TYR A 182 14.15 -3.16 -0.09
N VAL A 183 14.47 -2.02 0.50
CA VAL A 183 13.60 -1.32 1.43
C VAL A 183 13.62 0.17 1.15
N ARG A 184 12.44 0.75 0.99
CA ARG A 184 12.16 2.18 0.99
C ARG A 184 11.32 2.48 2.23
N PHE A 185 11.67 3.53 2.95
CA PHE A 185 10.96 3.94 4.16
C PHE A 185 10.59 5.41 4.09
N TYR A 186 9.35 5.72 4.42
CA TYR A 186 8.93 7.10 4.67
C TYR A 186 7.89 7.17 5.78
N SER A 187 7.86 8.33 6.49
CA SER A 187 6.84 8.62 7.50
C SER A 187 5.88 9.69 6.99
N TYR A 188 4.64 9.64 7.46
CA TYR A 188 3.62 10.63 7.15
C TYR A 188 2.57 10.72 8.26
N GLU A 189 1.82 11.83 8.29
CA GLU A 189 0.69 12.02 9.19
C GLU A 189 -0.62 11.85 8.43
N SER A 190 -1.50 10.96 8.93
CA SER A 190 -2.80 10.73 8.33
C SER A 190 -3.86 11.66 8.92
N LYS A 191 -4.67 12.29 8.07
CA LYS A 191 -5.86 13.06 8.44
C LYS A 191 -7.02 12.13 8.83
N TYR A 192 -7.12 10.98 8.19
CA TYR A 192 -8.23 10.06 8.37
C TYR A 192 -7.96 9.06 9.50
N PRO A 193 -9.03 8.58 10.18
CA PRO A 193 -8.89 7.47 11.13
C PRO A 193 -8.47 6.19 10.41
N HIS A 194 -8.19 5.15 11.17
CA HIS A 194 -7.81 3.86 10.59
C HIS A 194 -8.82 3.37 9.54
N ALA A 195 -10.11 3.45 9.86
CA ALA A 195 -11.19 3.07 8.96
C ALA A 195 -12.29 4.14 8.93
N GLY A 196 -12.93 4.30 7.77
CA GLY A 196 -13.95 5.31 7.53
C GLY A 196 -13.36 6.70 7.29
N ALA A 197 -14.21 7.71 7.37
CA ALA A 197 -13.89 9.10 7.04
C ALA A 197 -14.05 10.07 8.23
N GLY A 198 -14.01 9.55 9.47
CA GLY A 198 -14.12 10.36 10.70
C GLY A 198 -15.55 10.58 11.18
N ILE A 199 -16.56 10.20 10.41
CA ILE A 199 -17.97 10.22 10.81
C ILE A 199 -18.45 8.78 10.99
N ARG A 200 -19.16 8.51 12.08
CA ARG A 200 -19.74 7.19 12.32
C ARG A 200 -20.95 7.00 11.39
N VAL A 201 -20.87 6.03 10.52
CA VAL A 201 -21.97 5.61 9.63
C VAL A 201 -22.58 4.33 10.18
N GLN A 202 -23.93 4.28 10.25
CA GLN A 202 -24.68 3.06 10.54
C GLN A 202 -25.26 2.53 9.22
N PHE A 203 -25.11 1.24 9.00
CA PHE A 203 -25.62 0.56 7.80
C PHE A 203 -26.90 -0.20 8.11
#